data_aa7434770cf9997ce1c06fb424d638be
#
_entry.id   aa7434770cf9997ce1c06fb424d638be
#
_cell.length_a   1.000
_cell.length_b   1.000
_cell.length_c   1.000
_cell.angle_alpha   90.00
_cell.angle_beta   90.00
_cell.angle_gamma   90.00
#
_symmetry.space_group_name_H-M   'P 1'
#
loop_
_entity.id
_entity.type
_entity.pdbx_description
1 polymer ?
#
loop_
_entity_poly.entity_id
_entity_poly.type
_entity_poly.pdbx_seq_one_letter_code
_entity_poly.pdbx_strand_id
1 'polypeptide(L)'
;MSNTHAKLTLTSILSLSAVGGVSTLITGIIPQLQHEFPSVPTTLIEWSVTLANLSALVTLILNPKLTQKFGVRHVVVFGLLLSGIFGALPALSASFAWLMACRAMLGLGIGLFSPHAISLIAHVYHGEFKTRLMGYQTGISALGNAVLLAVAGILIALSWRAVFGLYLLLIPLAGLAYRVLPQRTSLTPNQKGLKLKLPRLQISLCLLAFVTYLIIWGVQLKLPALFVQHHFGNSQLANWTLSAMNLGGLLAGLTFGRVHRKLASKTLTLGYLGAAAAVLIMLFSKQPAIAIFSAIFFNYIYSYTGPYLVWRSSLSLSDHLIDLVSSTLTIATIISAFFAPVVWNWSGQFGFGTLVENVLLWIALCLGVIGIGSLIWRKSETP
;
A
#
# COMPACT_ATOMS: atom_id res chain seq x y z
N MET A 1 -3.83 -10.70 33.68
CA MET A 1 -2.72 -11.08 32.75
C MET A 1 -1.44 -10.49 33.32
N SER A 2 -0.36 -11.28 33.42
CA SER A 2 0.91 -10.74 33.89
C SER A 2 1.40 -9.63 32.93
N ASN A 3 2.09 -8.64 33.50
CA ASN A 3 2.58 -7.47 32.73
C ASN A 3 3.46 -7.88 31.53
N THR A 4 4.09 -9.06 31.61
CA THR A 4 4.92 -9.65 30.55
C THR A 4 4.07 -10.19 29.39
N HIS A 5 2.95 -10.86 29.64
CA HIS A 5 2.05 -11.35 28.61
C HIS A 5 1.38 -10.19 27.83
N ALA A 6 1.00 -9.10 28.50
CA ALA A 6 0.43 -7.94 27.85
C ALA A 6 1.44 -7.25 26.92
N LYS A 7 2.70 -7.13 27.34
CA LYS A 7 3.79 -6.58 26.50
C LYS A 7 4.08 -7.46 25.28
N LEU A 8 4.15 -8.77 25.44
CA LEU A 8 4.38 -9.72 24.33
C LEU A 8 3.24 -9.68 23.31
N THR A 9 1.99 -9.59 23.76
CA THR A 9 0.82 -9.46 22.88
C THR A 9 0.90 -8.17 22.06
N LEU A 10 1.23 -7.05 22.70
CA LEU A 10 1.40 -5.77 22.02
C LEU A 10 2.52 -5.83 20.97
N THR A 11 3.69 -6.40 21.34
CA THR A 11 4.82 -6.57 20.42
C THR A 11 4.42 -7.42 19.20
N SER A 12 3.71 -8.53 19.41
CA SER A 12 3.24 -9.39 18.32
C SER A 12 2.28 -8.65 17.38
N ILE A 13 1.32 -7.89 17.91
CA ILE A 13 0.38 -7.11 17.11
C ILE A 13 1.11 -6.02 16.27
N LEU A 14 2.06 -5.33 16.89
CA LEU A 14 2.84 -4.30 16.20
C LEU A 14 3.79 -4.89 15.14
N SER A 15 4.33 -6.09 15.40
CA SER A 15 5.14 -6.82 14.40
C SER A 15 4.32 -7.24 13.18
N LEU A 16 3.04 -7.63 13.36
CA LEU A 16 2.14 -7.88 12.22
C LEU A 16 1.94 -6.62 11.37
N SER A 17 1.90 -5.44 12.01
CA SER A 17 1.80 -4.17 11.28
C SER A 17 3.06 -3.86 10.49
N ALA A 18 4.23 -4.14 11.03
CA ALA A 18 5.52 -3.89 10.39
C ALA A 18 5.69 -4.67 9.07
N VAL A 19 5.07 -5.85 8.96
CA VAL A 19 5.13 -6.69 7.76
C VAL A 19 3.92 -6.52 6.82
N GLY A 20 3.05 -5.53 7.09
CA GLY A 20 1.85 -5.30 6.27
C GLY A 20 2.15 -4.92 4.81
N GLY A 21 3.31 -4.34 4.53
CA GLY A 21 3.75 -3.90 3.19
C GLY A 21 4.57 -4.92 2.39
N VAL A 22 4.67 -6.18 2.83
CA VAL A 22 5.52 -7.20 2.16
C VAL A 22 5.15 -7.46 0.69
N SER A 23 3.93 -7.15 0.25
CA SER A 23 3.55 -7.28 -1.16
C SER A 23 4.41 -6.43 -2.09
N THR A 24 4.93 -5.29 -1.63
CA THR A 24 5.67 -4.31 -2.43
C THR A 24 7.19 -4.55 -2.45
N LEU A 25 7.72 -5.52 -1.71
CA LEU A 25 9.16 -5.76 -1.58
C LEU A 25 9.89 -5.93 -2.91
N ILE A 26 9.24 -6.54 -3.89
CA ILE A 26 9.83 -6.81 -5.21
C ILE A 26 9.67 -5.67 -6.21
N THR A 27 9.12 -4.50 -5.81
CA THR A 27 8.95 -3.38 -6.73
C THR A 27 10.28 -2.91 -7.33
N GLY A 28 11.35 -2.90 -6.53
CA GLY A 28 12.68 -2.48 -6.97
C GLY A 28 13.36 -3.42 -7.97
N ILE A 29 12.91 -4.68 -8.10
CA ILE A 29 13.49 -5.65 -9.04
C ILE A 29 12.74 -5.75 -10.38
N ILE A 30 11.75 -4.88 -10.64
CA ILE A 30 11.01 -4.86 -11.91
C ILE A 30 11.96 -4.80 -13.11
N PRO A 31 13.00 -3.94 -13.17
CA PRO A 31 13.93 -3.92 -14.30
C PRO A 31 14.68 -5.24 -14.49
N GLN A 32 15.10 -5.91 -13.40
CA GLN A 32 15.76 -7.22 -13.48
C GLN A 32 14.80 -8.31 -13.97
N LEU A 33 13.54 -8.28 -13.54
CA LEU A 33 12.52 -9.21 -14.05
C LEU A 33 12.25 -8.98 -15.54
N GLN A 34 12.26 -7.72 -16.02
CA GLN A 34 12.15 -7.40 -17.44
C GLN A 34 13.31 -7.96 -18.26
N HIS A 35 14.53 -7.89 -17.69
CA HIS A 35 15.73 -8.45 -18.32
C HIS A 35 15.73 -9.99 -18.29
N GLU A 36 15.30 -10.61 -17.20
CA GLU A 36 15.25 -12.10 -17.07
C GLU A 36 14.14 -12.70 -17.96
N PHE A 37 13.03 -11.99 -18.15
CA PHE A 37 11.86 -12.44 -18.92
C PHE A 37 11.53 -11.49 -20.08
N PRO A 38 12.41 -11.34 -21.08
CA PRO A 38 12.24 -10.34 -22.15
C PRO A 38 11.03 -10.60 -23.06
N SER A 39 10.54 -11.83 -23.11
CA SER A 39 9.34 -12.21 -23.87
C SER A 39 8.03 -11.90 -23.13
N VAL A 40 8.09 -11.55 -21.82
CA VAL A 40 6.91 -11.28 -21.01
C VAL A 40 6.57 -9.79 -21.11
N PRO A 41 5.31 -9.43 -21.42
CA PRO A 41 4.89 -8.03 -21.43
C PRO A 41 5.12 -7.32 -20.09
N THR A 42 5.54 -6.05 -20.14
CA THR A 42 5.80 -5.22 -18.95
C THR A 42 4.63 -5.22 -17.96
N THR A 43 3.39 -5.20 -18.47
CA THR A 43 2.18 -5.26 -17.63
C THR A 43 2.12 -6.52 -16.78
N LEU A 44 2.48 -7.68 -17.32
CA LEU A 44 2.51 -8.94 -16.57
C LEU A 44 3.62 -8.94 -15.53
N ILE A 45 4.79 -8.37 -15.86
CA ILE A 45 5.88 -8.23 -14.90
C ILE A 45 5.47 -7.33 -13.73
N GLU A 46 4.82 -6.21 -13.99
CA GLU A 46 4.31 -5.33 -12.94
C GLU A 46 3.17 -5.98 -12.13
N TRP A 47 2.36 -6.83 -12.77
CA TRP A 47 1.39 -7.65 -12.05
C TRP A 47 2.03 -8.60 -11.05
N SER A 48 3.28 -9.01 -11.24
CA SER A 48 3.99 -9.80 -10.22
C SER A 48 4.08 -9.07 -8.87
N VAL A 49 4.06 -7.75 -8.85
CA VAL A 49 4.00 -6.93 -7.62
C VAL A 49 2.56 -6.84 -7.10
N THR A 50 1.60 -6.51 -7.97
CA THR A 50 0.25 -6.11 -7.55
C THR A 50 -0.75 -7.25 -7.44
N LEU A 51 -0.48 -8.42 -8.05
CA LEU A 51 -1.33 -9.62 -7.98
C LEU A 51 -1.54 -10.09 -6.53
N ALA A 52 -0.51 -9.96 -5.68
CA ALA A 52 -0.62 -10.31 -4.28
C ALA A 52 -1.70 -9.49 -3.55
N ASN A 53 -1.91 -8.22 -3.93
CA ASN A 53 -2.98 -7.40 -3.34
C ASN A 53 -4.37 -7.90 -3.78
N LEU A 54 -4.53 -8.27 -5.06
CA LEU A 54 -5.81 -8.79 -5.55
C LEU A 54 -6.16 -10.14 -4.90
N SER A 55 -5.21 -11.05 -4.81
CA SER A 55 -5.45 -12.35 -4.16
C SER A 55 -5.69 -12.18 -2.65
N ALA A 56 -5.05 -11.21 -2.00
CA ALA A 56 -5.33 -10.87 -0.61
C ALA A 56 -6.80 -10.45 -0.38
N LEU A 57 -7.43 -9.77 -1.36
CA LEU A 57 -8.84 -9.39 -1.26
C LEU A 57 -9.76 -10.59 -1.09
N VAL A 58 -9.46 -11.70 -1.76
CA VAL A 58 -10.27 -12.94 -1.66
C VAL A 58 -10.30 -13.45 -0.21
N THR A 59 -9.12 -13.58 0.39
CA THR A 59 -9.03 -14.06 1.78
C THR A 59 -9.43 -13.01 2.80
N LEU A 60 -9.28 -11.73 2.50
CA LEU A 60 -9.79 -10.62 3.33
C LEU A 60 -11.32 -10.72 3.49
N ILE A 61 -12.05 -10.97 2.39
CA ILE A 61 -13.52 -11.14 2.41
C ILE A 61 -13.92 -12.42 3.18
N LEU A 62 -13.15 -13.49 3.05
CA LEU A 62 -13.40 -14.75 3.74
C LEU A 62 -12.93 -14.74 5.19
N ASN A 63 -12.06 -13.81 5.58
CA ASN A 63 -11.38 -13.77 6.87
C ASN A 63 -12.32 -13.84 8.08
N PRO A 64 -13.46 -13.10 8.15
CA PRO A 64 -14.38 -13.21 9.28
C PRO A 64 -14.92 -14.63 9.50
N LYS A 65 -15.29 -15.32 8.40
CA LYS A 65 -15.79 -16.71 8.47
C LYS A 65 -14.70 -17.69 8.91
N LEU A 66 -13.50 -17.52 8.36
CA LEU A 66 -12.36 -18.38 8.71
C LEU A 66 -11.94 -18.17 10.17
N THR A 67 -11.94 -16.92 10.63
CA THR A 67 -11.62 -16.59 12.01
C THR A 67 -12.65 -17.13 13.00
N GLN A 68 -13.93 -17.11 12.66
CA GLN A 68 -14.98 -17.74 13.49
C GLN A 68 -14.79 -19.24 13.59
N LYS A 69 -14.43 -19.90 12.51
CA LYS A 69 -14.30 -21.37 12.46
C LYS A 69 -13.00 -21.86 13.10
N PHE A 70 -11.88 -21.24 12.82
CA PHE A 70 -10.54 -21.72 13.20
C PHE A 70 -9.89 -20.91 14.34
N GLY A 71 -10.42 -19.74 14.66
CA GLY A 71 -9.85 -18.81 15.63
C GLY A 71 -8.74 -17.91 15.04
N VAL A 72 -8.56 -16.73 15.64
CA VAL A 72 -7.61 -15.69 15.17
C VAL A 72 -6.19 -16.23 15.08
N ARG A 73 -5.72 -16.97 16.11
CA ARG A 73 -4.36 -17.50 16.18
C ARG A 73 -4.03 -18.37 14.96
N HIS A 74 -4.87 -19.36 14.66
CA HIS A 74 -4.60 -20.29 13.56
C HIS A 74 -4.66 -19.60 12.19
N VAL A 75 -5.63 -18.69 11.99
CA VAL A 75 -5.76 -17.95 10.73
C VAL A 75 -4.54 -17.04 10.48
N VAL A 76 -4.08 -16.32 11.51
CA VAL A 76 -2.88 -15.46 11.41
C VAL A 76 -1.62 -16.28 11.16
N VAL A 77 -1.41 -17.35 11.93
CA VAL A 77 -0.22 -18.22 11.79
C VAL A 77 -0.19 -18.86 10.41
N PHE A 78 -1.30 -19.42 9.95
CA PHE A 78 -1.38 -20.01 8.62
C PHE A 78 -1.12 -18.99 7.52
N GLY A 79 -1.68 -17.78 7.65
CA GLY A 79 -1.44 -16.67 6.73
C GLY A 79 0.04 -16.25 6.65
N LEU A 80 0.71 -16.14 7.79
CA LEU A 80 2.14 -15.83 7.86
C LEU A 80 3.02 -16.92 7.27
N LEU A 81 2.75 -18.20 7.58
CA LEU A 81 3.47 -19.34 7.02
C LEU A 81 3.29 -19.42 5.50
N LEU A 82 2.03 -19.29 5.02
CA LEU A 82 1.73 -19.28 3.60
C LEU A 82 2.47 -18.15 2.88
N SER A 83 2.44 -16.94 3.43
CA SER A 83 3.15 -15.79 2.86
C SER A 83 4.67 -15.95 2.92
N GLY A 84 5.21 -16.50 4.01
CA GLY A 84 6.64 -16.71 4.15
C GLY A 84 7.18 -17.73 3.17
N ILE A 85 6.53 -18.89 3.06
CA ILE A 85 6.93 -19.98 2.17
C ILE A 85 6.79 -19.54 0.70
N PHE A 86 5.59 -19.17 0.27
CA PHE A 86 5.34 -18.80 -1.13
C PHE A 86 5.95 -17.47 -1.53
N GLY A 87 6.24 -16.58 -0.58
CA GLY A 87 7.05 -15.40 -0.82
C GLY A 87 8.50 -15.72 -1.17
N ALA A 88 9.10 -16.73 -0.53
CA ALA A 88 10.50 -17.13 -0.73
C ALA A 88 10.71 -18.08 -1.93
N LEU A 89 9.73 -18.93 -2.24
CA LEU A 89 9.84 -19.97 -3.29
C LEU A 89 10.22 -19.46 -4.69
N PRO A 90 9.88 -18.21 -5.13
CA PRO A 90 10.32 -17.70 -6.43
C PRO A 90 11.84 -17.64 -6.60
N ALA A 91 12.61 -17.56 -5.50
CA ALA A 91 14.07 -17.61 -5.56
C ALA A 91 14.63 -18.89 -6.19
N LEU A 92 13.89 -19.98 -6.14
CA LEU A 92 14.32 -21.32 -6.54
C LEU A 92 14.01 -21.66 -8.00
N SER A 93 13.29 -20.81 -8.74
CA SER A 93 12.86 -21.12 -10.10
C SER A 93 13.05 -19.94 -11.04
N ALA A 94 13.38 -20.22 -12.30
CA ALA A 94 13.44 -19.26 -13.39
C ALA A 94 12.13 -19.17 -14.21
N SER A 95 11.04 -19.79 -13.74
CA SER A 95 9.75 -19.76 -14.44
C SER A 95 8.91 -18.56 -14.01
N PHE A 96 8.49 -17.74 -14.97
CA PHE A 96 7.60 -16.60 -14.70
C PHE A 96 6.21 -17.06 -14.21
N ALA A 97 5.68 -18.16 -14.76
CA ALA A 97 4.40 -18.73 -14.30
C ALA A 97 4.47 -19.19 -12.84
N TRP A 98 5.60 -19.77 -12.43
CA TRP A 98 5.85 -20.12 -11.03
C TRP A 98 5.90 -18.89 -10.13
N LEU A 99 6.60 -17.84 -10.54
CA LEU A 99 6.62 -16.56 -9.84
C LEU A 99 5.18 -16.06 -9.63
N MET A 100 4.36 -16.01 -10.66
CA MET A 100 2.97 -15.53 -10.58
C MET A 100 2.11 -16.39 -9.65
N ALA A 101 2.22 -17.72 -9.71
CA ALA A 101 1.52 -18.61 -8.79
C ALA A 101 1.92 -18.36 -7.33
N CYS A 102 3.22 -18.23 -7.07
CA CYS A 102 3.73 -17.90 -5.74
C CYS A 102 3.24 -16.54 -5.25
N ARG A 103 3.15 -15.53 -6.14
CA ARG A 103 2.63 -14.19 -5.79
C ARG A 103 1.13 -14.24 -5.43
N ALA A 104 0.34 -15.07 -6.14
CA ALA A 104 -1.06 -15.28 -5.79
C ALA A 104 -1.20 -15.94 -4.40
N MET A 105 -0.41 -16.99 -4.12
CA MET A 105 -0.44 -17.68 -2.83
C MET A 105 0.06 -16.79 -1.68
N LEU A 106 1.10 -15.99 -1.90
CA LEU A 106 1.57 -14.97 -0.97
C LEU A 106 0.42 -14.02 -0.57
N GLY A 107 -0.30 -13.52 -1.57
CA GLY A 107 -1.40 -12.59 -1.32
C GLY A 107 -2.55 -13.23 -0.53
N LEU A 108 -2.93 -14.49 -0.84
CA LEU A 108 -3.91 -15.21 -0.03
C LEU A 108 -3.47 -15.25 1.45
N GLY A 109 -2.19 -15.47 1.71
CA GLY A 109 -1.64 -15.44 3.07
C GLY A 109 -1.73 -14.04 3.71
N ILE A 110 -1.39 -12.97 2.97
CA ILE A 110 -1.47 -11.58 3.45
C ILE A 110 -2.90 -11.24 3.89
N GLY A 111 -3.92 -11.57 3.10
CA GLY A 111 -5.30 -11.29 3.45
C GLY A 111 -5.81 -12.06 4.68
N LEU A 112 -5.13 -13.15 5.07
CA LEU A 112 -5.43 -13.87 6.31
C LEU A 112 -4.87 -13.17 7.56
N PHE A 113 -3.67 -12.60 7.52
CA PHE A 113 -3.07 -12.04 8.73
C PHE A 113 -3.21 -10.52 8.86
N SER A 114 -3.16 -9.78 7.75
CA SER A 114 -3.05 -8.30 7.79
C SER A 114 -4.21 -7.59 8.50
N PRO A 115 -5.49 -7.98 8.38
CA PRO A 115 -6.56 -7.26 9.06
C PRO A 115 -6.52 -7.43 10.59
N HIS A 116 -5.85 -8.48 11.08
CA HIS A 116 -5.78 -8.76 12.50
C HIS A 116 -4.86 -7.81 13.26
N ALA A 117 -3.92 -7.13 12.60
CA ALA A 117 -3.10 -6.09 13.21
C ALA A 117 -3.97 -4.95 13.78
N ILE A 118 -4.98 -4.52 13.04
CA ILE A 118 -5.92 -3.45 13.45
C ILE A 118 -7.03 -4.01 14.35
N SER A 119 -7.64 -5.12 13.96
CA SER A 119 -8.79 -5.68 14.69
C SER A 119 -8.43 -6.11 16.10
N LEU A 120 -7.24 -6.67 16.34
CA LEU A 120 -6.79 -7.03 17.69
C LEU A 120 -6.60 -5.78 18.58
N ILE A 121 -6.05 -4.69 18.05
CA ILE A 121 -5.96 -3.42 18.78
C ILE A 121 -7.37 -2.95 19.15
N ALA A 122 -8.29 -2.98 18.20
CA ALA A 122 -9.65 -2.50 18.39
C ALA A 122 -10.43 -3.27 19.46
N HIS A 123 -10.17 -4.58 19.62
CA HIS A 123 -10.89 -5.45 20.57
C HIS A 123 -10.22 -5.60 21.91
N VAL A 124 -8.88 -5.56 21.97
CA VAL A 124 -8.13 -5.79 23.20
C VAL A 124 -7.97 -4.50 24.03
N TYR A 125 -7.92 -3.35 23.36
CA TYR A 125 -7.64 -2.07 23.99
C TYR A 125 -8.82 -1.11 23.88
N HIS A 126 -9.02 -0.22 24.89
CA HIS A 126 -10.13 0.72 24.97
C HIS A 126 -9.66 2.15 25.25
N GLY A 127 -10.55 3.12 25.03
CA GLY A 127 -10.32 4.53 25.38
C GLY A 127 -9.17 5.17 24.58
N GLU A 128 -8.53 6.15 25.19
CA GLU A 128 -7.45 6.94 24.60
C GLU A 128 -6.23 6.08 24.21
N PHE A 129 -5.94 5.03 24.98
CA PHE A 129 -4.84 4.11 24.70
C PHE A 129 -5.05 3.34 23.37
N LYS A 130 -6.29 2.93 23.06
CA LYS A 130 -6.64 2.33 21.76
C LYS A 130 -6.33 3.28 20.61
N THR A 131 -6.75 4.54 20.69
CA THR A 131 -6.50 5.56 19.66
C THR A 131 -5.01 5.78 19.45
N ARG A 132 -4.24 5.84 20.54
CA ARG A 132 -2.78 5.97 20.50
C ARG A 132 -2.11 4.77 19.83
N LEU A 133 -2.56 3.55 20.14
CA LEU A 133 -2.04 2.32 19.52
C LEU A 133 -2.35 2.22 18.03
N MET A 134 -3.53 2.67 17.59
CA MET A 134 -3.86 2.73 16.17
C MET A 134 -2.94 3.69 15.40
N GLY A 135 -2.59 4.83 16.03
CA GLY A 135 -1.58 5.74 15.48
C GLY A 135 -0.20 5.09 15.37
N TYR A 136 0.23 4.39 16.43
CA TYR A 136 1.50 3.65 16.40
C TYR A 136 1.50 2.54 15.35
N GLN A 137 0.40 1.82 15.19
CA GLN A 137 0.25 0.78 14.18
C GLN A 137 0.51 1.33 12.76
N THR A 138 -0.09 2.47 12.42
CA THR A 138 0.13 3.13 11.12
C THR A 138 1.58 3.54 10.93
N GLY A 139 2.19 4.15 11.96
CA GLY A 139 3.59 4.55 11.95
C GLY A 139 4.54 3.36 11.80
N ILE A 140 4.31 2.28 12.55
CA ILE A 140 5.12 1.06 12.49
C ILE A 140 4.96 0.36 11.14
N SER A 141 3.76 0.37 10.54
CA SER A 141 3.54 -0.18 9.20
C SER A 141 4.37 0.57 8.16
N ALA A 142 4.38 1.90 8.18
CA ALA A 142 5.17 2.71 7.26
C ALA A 142 6.69 2.52 7.48
N LEU A 143 7.14 2.52 8.73
CA LEU A 143 8.55 2.26 9.07
C LEU A 143 8.97 0.85 8.69
N GLY A 144 8.15 -0.17 9.00
CA GLY A 144 8.42 -1.56 8.64
C GLY A 144 8.58 -1.73 7.12
N ASN A 145 7.68 -1.12 6.35
CA ASN A 145 7.78 -1.14 4.88
C ASN A 145 9.05 -0.41 4.39
N ALA A 146 9.38 0.74 4.96
CA ALA A 146 10.61 1.46 4.62
C ALA A 146 11.85 0.62 4.91
N VAL A 147 11.94 0.00 6.09
CA VAL A 147 13.07 -0.85 6.48
C VAL A 147 13.18 -2.07 5.56
N LEU A 148 12.07 -2.75 5.29
CA LEU A 148 12.05 -3.91 4.41
C LEU A 148 12.50 -3.56 2.99
N LEU A 149 12.06 -2.43 2.43
CA LEU A 149 12.52 -1.93 1.13
C LEU A 149 14.00 -1.53 1.15
N ALA A 150 14.48 -0.91 2.23
CA ALA A 150 15.91 -0.56 2.37
C ALA A 150 16.79 -1.82 2.37
N VAL A 151 16.40 -2.86 3.15
CA VAL A 151 17.11 -4.14 3.18
C VAL A 151 16.99 -4.86 1.83
N ALA A 152 15.83 -4.83 1.18
CA ALA A 152 15.66 -5.35 -0.17
C ALA A 152 16.65 -4.66 -1.15
N GLY A 153 16.84 -3.35 -1.04
CA GLY A 153 17.83 -2.61 -1.81
C GLY A 153 19.25 -3.14 -1.63
N ILE A 154 19.65 -3.47 -0.40
CA ILE A 154 20.96 -4.10 -0.13
C ILE A 154 21.06 -5.48 -0.80
N LEU A 155 19.99 -6.29 -0.67
CA LEU A 155 19.99 -7.65 -1.23
C LEU A 155 19.99 -7.66 -2.77
N ILE A 156 19.38 -6.66 -3.41
CA ILE A 156 19.43 -6.50 -4.87
C ILE A 156 20.88 -6.39 -5.38
N ALA A 157 21.79 -5.79 -4.60
CA ALA A 157 23.21 -5.70 -4.97
C ALA A 157 23.89 -7.06 -5.03
N LEU A 158 23.40 -8.05 -4.26
CA LEU A 158 23.90 -9.43 -4.29
C LEU A 158 23.24 -10.23 -5.42
N SER A 159 21.93 -10.23 -5.46
CA SER A 159 21.09 -10.85 -6.50
C SER A 159 19.65 -10.40 -6.35
N TRP A 160 18.95 -10.19 -7.46
CA TRP A 160 17.52 -9.92 -7.41
C TRP A 160 16.71 -11.06 -6.75
N ARG A 161 17.20 -12.31 -6.86
CA ARG A 161 16.60 -13.47 -6.19
C ARG A 161 16.74 -13.43 -4.66
N ALA A 162 17.79 -12.79 -4.13
CA ALA A 162 18.01 -12.69 -2.69
C ALA A 162 16.89 -11.91 -1.97
N VAL A 163 16.21 -10.99 -2.68
CA VAL A 163 15.08 -10.22 -2.13
C VAL A 163 13.95 -11.14 -1.64
N PHE A 164 13.72 -12.26 -2.31
CA PHE A 164 12.70 -13.24 -1.90
C PHE A 164 13.02 -13.90 -0.56
N GLY A 165 14.29 -13.93 -0.15
CA GLY A 165 14.70 -14.41 1.18
C GLY A 165 14.10 -13.60 2.33
N LEU A 166 13.73 -12.33 2.13
CA LEU A 166 13.09 -11.49 3.16
C LEU A 166 11.74 -12.03 3.61
N TYR A 167 11.02 -12.73 2.76
CA TYR A 167 9.74 -13.33 3.13
C TYR A 167 9.89 -14.41 4.20
N LEU A 168 11.07 -15.04 4.34
CA LEU A 168 11.34 -16.02 5.40
C LEU A 168 11.23 -15.41 6.80
N LEU A 169 11.35 -14.08 6.95
CA LEU A 169 11.12 -13.37 8.22
C LEU A 169 9.68 -13.56 8.75
N LEU A 170 8.73 -13.90 7.89
CA LEU A 170 7.35 -14.16 8.30
C LEU A 170 7.22 -15.49 9.06
N ILE A 171 8.14 -16.44 8.88
CA ILE A 171 8.11 -17.77 9.54
C ILE A 171 8.38 -17.65 11.06
N PRO A 172 9.49 -17.01 11.53
CA PRO A 172 9.68 -16.80 12.96
C PRO A 172 8.57 -15.92 13.57
N LEU A 173 8.04 -14.95 12.79
CA LEU A 173 6.90 -14.15 13.23
C LEU A 173 5.64 -15.01 13.41
N ALA A 174 5.41 -16.03 12.57
CA ALA A 174 4.33 -17.00 12.75
C ALA A 174 4.50 -17.79 14.07
N GLY A 175 5.73 -18.20 14.39
CA GLY A 175 6.06 -18.85 15.67
C GLY A 175 5.79 -17.97 16.88
N LEU A 176 6.13 -16.67 16.80
CA LEU A 176 5.81 -15.68 17.84
C LEU A 176 4.29 -15.50 17.97
N ALA A 177 3.58 -15.32 16.86
CA ALA A 177 2.13 -15.16 16.84
C ALA A 177 1.42 -16.39 17.44
N TYR A 178 1.89 -17.61 17.15
CA TYR A 178 1.34 -18.85 17.70
C TYR A 178 1.43 -18.88 19.25
N ARG A 179 2.55 -18.42 19.80
CA ARG A 179 2.76 -18.43 21.27
C ARG A 179 1.96 -17.35 22.00
N VAL A 180 1.71 -16.22 21.36
CA VAL A 180 1.28 -15.00 22.05
C VAL A 180 -0.18 -14.64 21.76
N LEU A 181 -0.69 -14.92 20.54
CA LEU A 181 -2.06 -14.52 20.19
C LEU A 181 -3.11 -15.41 20.90
N PRO A 182 -4.25 -14.82 21.31
CA PRO A 182 -5.34 -15.55 21.93
C PRO A 182 -5.97 -16.55 20.93
N GLN A 183 -6.38 -17.71 21.42
CA GLN A 183 -7.00 -18.76 20.55
C GLN A 183 -8.36 -18.33 20.01
N ARG A 184 -9.19 -17.70 20.84
CA ARG A 184 -10.52 -17.22 20.47
C ARG A 184 -10.64 -15.78 20.90
N THR A 185 -10.81 -14.90 19.93
CA THR A 185 -11.39 -13.58 20.15
C THR A 185 -12.79 -13.68 19.55
N SER A 186 -13.83 -13.42 20.33
CA SER A 186 -15.20 -13.33 19.81
C SER A 186 -15.31 -12.06 18.95
N LEU A 187 -14.80 -12.16 17.73
CA LEU A 187 -15.07 -11.20 16.70
C LEU A 187 -16.51 -11.48 16.26
N THR A 188 -17.46 -10.89 16.92
CA THR A 188 -18.84 -10.87 16.44
C THR A 188 -18.90 -9.93 15.25
N PRO A 189 -19.07 -10.43 14.03
CA PRO A 189 -19.46 -9.58 12.92
C PRO A 189 -20.93 -9.27 13.15
N ASN A 190 -21.23 -8.13 13.70
CA ASN A 190 -22.61 -7.64 13.73
C ASN A 190 -22.91 -7.01 12.36
N GLN A 191 -22.86 -7.83 11.32
CA GLN A 191 -23.29 -7.45 9.98
C GLN A 191 -24.44 -8.36 9.53
N LYS A 192 -25.63 -8.10 10.05
CA LYS A 192 -26.85 -8.41 9.31
C LYS A 192 -26.81 -7.52 8.07
N GLY A 193 -26.79 -8.15 6.89
CA GLY A 193 -26.66 -7.48 5.60
C GLY A 193 -27.84 -6.53 5.33
N LEU A 194 -27.76 -5.33 5.85
CA LEU A 194 -28.58 -4.23 5.36
C LEU A 194 -28.08 -3.89 3.95
N LYS A 195 -28.98 -3.92 2.97
CA LYS A 195 -28.76 -3.36 1.64
C LYS A 195 -28.73 -1.83 1.75
N LEU A 196 -27.65 -1.30 2.32
CA LEU A 196 -27.43 0.14 2.42
C LEU A 196 -26.96 0.65 1.05
N LYS A 197 -27.69 1.61 0.48
CA LYS A 197 -27.25 2.32 -0.73
C LYS A 197 -26.31 3.44 -0.30
N LEU A 198 -25.13 3.47 -0.88
CA LEU A 198 -24.20 4.59 -0.69
C LEU A 198 -24.79 5.86 -1.32
N PRO A 199 -24.76 7.00 -0.63
CA PRO A 199 -25.12 8.27 -1.22
C PRO A 199 -24.19 8.62 -2.40
N ARG A 200 -24.65 9.43 -3.35
CA ARG A 200 -23.89 9.79 -4.57
C ARG A 200 -22.53 10.41 -4.27
N LEU A 201 -22.46 11.26 -3.25
CA LEU A 201 -21.21 11.88 -2.83
C LEU A 201 -20.18 10.83 -2.39
N GLN A 202 -20.55 9.83 -1.61
CA GLN A 202 -19.66 8.78 -1.15
C GLN A 202 -19.18 7.90 -2.31
N ILE A 203 -20.03 7.63 -3.29
CA ILE A 203 -19.63 6.93 -4.51
C ILE A 203 -18.56 7.73 -5.27
N SER A 204 -18.77 9.04 -5.46
CA SER A 204 -17.77 9.87 -6.15
C SER A 204 -16.46 9.97 -5.38
N LEU A 205 -16.49 10.02 -4.04
CA LEU A 205 -15.29 10.00 -3.21
C LEU A 205 -14.55 8.65 -3.27
N CYS A 206 -15.28 7.53 -3.34
CA CYS A 206 -14.69 6.21 -3.54
C CYS A 206 -14.05 6.06 -4.93
N LEU A 207 -14.68 6.61 -5.98
CA LEU A 207 -14.09 6.65 -7.32
C LEU A 207 -12.84 7.55 -7.34
N LEU A 208 -12.88 8.70 -6.69
CA LEU A 208 -11.71 9.56 -6.55
C LEU A 208 -10.58 8.86 -5.79
N ALA A 209 -10.90 8.10 -4.73
CA ALA A 209 -9.92 7.29 -4.01
C ALA A 209 -9.33 6.21 -4.92
N PHE A 210 -10.14 5.51 -5.72
CA PHE A 210 -9.65 4.54 -6.69
C PHE A 210 -8.63 5.17 -7.65
N VAL A 211 -8.95 6.32 -8.25
CA VAL A 211 -8.02 7.05 -9.15
C VAL A 211 -6.77 7.51 -8.40
N THR A 212 -6.95 8.03 -7.18
CA THR A 212 -5.83 8.44 -6.32
C THR A 212 -4.85 7.28 -6.11
N TYR A 213 -5.32 6.12 -5.68
CA TYR A 213 -4.44 4.96 -5.46
C TYR A 213 -3.89 4.38 -6.76
N LEU A 214 -4.62 4.43 -7.87
CA LEU A 214 -4.14 4.06 -9.19
C LEU A 214 -2.92 4.91 -9.62
N ILE A 215 -2.94 6.20 -9.31
CA ILE A 215 -1.84 7.15 -9.59
C ILE A 215 -0.58 6.79 -8.77
N ILE A 216 -0.72 6.58 -7.46
CA ILE A 216 0.47 6.27 -6.63
C ILE A 216 1.13 4.95 -7.05
N TRP A 217 0.33 3.94 -7.39
CA TRP A 217 0.85 2.70 -7.93
C TRP A 217 1.59 2.91 -9.26
N GLY A 218 1.07 3.79 -10.14
CA GLY A 218 1.76 4.15 -11.38
C GLY A 218 3.15 4.73 -11.12
N VAL A 219 3.28 5.69 -10.22
CA VAL A 219 4.59 6.27 -9.87
C VAL A 219 5.52 5.22 -9.26
N GLN A 220 5.04 4.44 -8.29
CA GLN A 220 5.88 3.44 -7.61
C GLN A 220 6.39 2.35 -8.55
N LEU A 221 5.55 1.86 -9.46
CA LEU A 221 5.93 0.82 -10.43
C LEU A 221 6.91 1.33 -11.50
N LYS A 222 6.80 2.60 -11.89
CA LYS A 222 7.66 3.20 -12.92
C LYS A 222 8.98 3.77 -12.39
N LEU A 223 9.07 4.06 -11.09
CA LEU A 223 10.27 4.66 -10.50
C LEU A 223 11.55 3.85 -10.75
N PRO A 224 11.60 2.51 -10.55
CA PRO A 224 12.82 1.75 -10.80
C PRO A 224 13.25 1.79 -12.27
N ALA A 225 12.31 1.71 -13.19
CA ALA A 225 12.58 1.78 -14.63
C ALA A 225 13.07 3.17 -15.06
N LEU A 226 12.50 4.25 -14.49
CA LEU A 226 12.96 5.62 -14.71
C LEU A 226 14.43 5.79 -14.30
N PHE A 227 14.82 5.27 -13.14
CA PHE A 227 16.17 5.38 -12.62
C PHE A 227 17.19 4.70 -13.52
N VAL A 228 16.85 3.51 -14.02
CA VAL A 228 17.71 2.78 -14.96
C VAL A 228 17.81 3.52 -16.29
N GLN A 229 16.68 3.99 -16.84
CA GLN A 229 16.59 4.65 -18.13
C GLN A 229 17.33 5.99 -18.19
N HIS A 230 17.22 6.80 -17.11
CA HIS A 230 17.90 8.10 -17.02
C HIS A 230 19.34 7.98 -16.48
N HIS A 231 19.84 6.77 -16.29
CA HIS A 231 21.17 6.52 -15.71
C HIS A 231 21.38 7.20 -14.35
N PHE A 232 20.34 7.36 -13.54
CA PHE A 232 20.43 7.95 -12.20
C PHE A 232 21.12 7.03 -11.19
N GLY A 233 21.22 5.74 -11.52
CA GLY A 233 21.83 4.72 -10.69
C GLY A 233 21.24 3.35 -10.99
N ASN A 234 21.54 2.41 -10.10
CA ASN A 234 21.04 1.04 -10.21
C ASN A 234 19.70 0.86 -9.50
N SER A 235 19.14 -0.33 -9.62
CA SER A 235 17.89 -0.72 -8.93
C SER A 235 17.97 -0.65 -7.41
N GLN A 236 19.17 -0.74 -6.84
CA GLN A 236 19.42 -0.55 -5.41
C GLN A 236 19.03 0.87 -4.98
N LEU A 237 19.53 1.89 -5.71
CA LEU A 237 19.23 3.30 -5.41
C LEU A 237 17.73 3.60 -5.60
N ALA A 238 17.11 3.03 -6.64
CA ALA A 238 15.68 3.13 -6.86
C ALA A 238 14.87 2.55 -5.67
N ASN A 239 15.31 1.41 -5.16
CA ASN A 239 14.64 0.76 -4.03
C ASN A 239 14.82 1.54 -2.71
N TRP A 240 15.99 2.14 -2.49
CA TRP A 240 16.22 3.05 -1.37
C TRP A 240 15.38 4.32 -1.49
N THR A 241 15.16 4.80 -2.70
CA THR A 241 14.24 5.92 -2.95
C THR A 241 12.79 5.54 -2.62
N LEU A 242 12.33 4.34 -3.02
CA LEU A 242 11.02 3.82 -2.62
C LEU A 242 10.90 3.68 -1.09
N SER A 243 11.96 3.25 -0.42
CA SER A 243 12.03 3.22 1.06
C SER A 243 11.86 4.62 1.65
N ALA A 244 12.62 5.59 1.17
CA ALA A 244 12.56 6.98 1.63
C ALA A 244 11.19 7.64 1.33
N MET A 245 10.54 7.29 0.23
CA MET A 245 9.16 7.71 -0.07
C MET A 245 8.18 7.27 1.04
N ASN A 246 8.32 6.06 1.59
CA ASN A 246 7.48 5.61 2.70
C ASN A 246 7.66 6.47 3.95
N LEU A 247 8.88 6.93 4.24
CA LEU A 247 9.14 7.89 5.32
C LEU A 247 8.47 9.26 5.03
N GLY A 248 8.46 9.70 3.77
CA GLY A 248 7.69 10.89 3.36
C GLY A 248 6.21 10.73 3.67
N GLY A 249 5.61 9.57 3.35
CA GLY A 249 4.22 9.27 3.68
C GLY A 249 3.94 9.24 5.20
N LEU A 250 4.87 8.70 5.99
CA LEU A 250 4.79 8.72 7.45
C LEU A 250 4.77 10.15 7.99
N LEU A 251 5.69 10.99 7.53
CA LEU A 251 5.75 12.42 7.92
C LEU A 251 4.48 13.17 7.54
N ALA A 252 3.90 12.87 6.37
CA ALA A 252 2.62 13.43 5.97
C ALA A 252 1.49 13.04 6.94
N GLY A 253 1.42 11.78 7.35
CA GLY A 253 0.46 11.31 8.34
C GLY A 253 0.58 12.05 9.68
N LEU A 254 1.81 12.24 10.17
CA LEU A 254 2.08 12.96 11.42
C LEU A 254 1.73 14.46 11.35
N THR A 255 1.84 15.07 10.18
CA THR A 255 1.61 16.50 9.96
C THR A 255 0.20 16.81 9.44
N PHE A 256 -0.56 15.80 8.97
CA PHE A 256 -1.89 15.97 8.37
C PHE A 256 -2.84 16.81 9.23
N GLY A 257 -2.95 16.52 10.52
CA GLY A 257 -3.86 17.26 11.41
C GLY A 257 -3.53 18.75 11.52
N ARG A 258 -2.23 19.12 11.48
CA ARG A 258 -1.80 20.54 11.49
C ARG A 258 -2.07 21.23 10.16
N VAL A 259 -1.76 20.52 9.07
CA VAL A 259 -1.96 21.05 7.69
C VAL A 259 -3.45 21.19 7.41
N HIS A 260 -4.26 20.18 7.74
CA HIS A 260 -5.70 20.20 7.51
C HIS A 260 -6.41 21.30 8.32
N ARG A 261 -6.01 21.56 9.58
CA ARG A 261 -6.56 22.68 10.37
C ARG A 261 -6.30 24.03 9.73
N LYS A 262 -5.15 24.23 9.06
CA LYS A 262 -4.80 25.51 8.40
C LYS A 262 -5.40 25.65 7.02
N LEU A 263 -5.47 24.58 6.26
CA LEU A 263 -5.82 24.60 4.84
C LEU A 263 -7.24 24.11 4.53
N ALA A 264 -7.86 23.39 5.46
CA ALA A 264 -9.20 22.77 5.28
C ALA A 264 -9.31 22.03 3.93
N SER A 265 -10.28 22.42 3.07
CA SER A 265 -10.47 21.82 1.75
C SER A 265 -9.31 22.05 0.78
N LYS A 266 -8.47 23.10 0.99
CA LYS A 266 -7.25 23.34 0.18
C LYS A 266 -6.19 22.23 0.36
N THR A 267 -6.29 21.42 1.41
CA THR A 267 -5.39 20.29 1.65
C THR A 267 -5.39 19.29 0.48
N LEU A 268 -6.56 19.00 -0.08
CA LEU A 268 -6.72 18.12 -1.23
C LEU A 268 -6.05 18.70 -2.48
N THR A 269 -6.32 19.98 -2.75
CA THR A 269 -5.71 20.69 -3.88
C THR A 269 -4.19 20.74 -3.77
N LEU A 270 -3.68 21.08 -2.59
CA LEU A 270 -2.24 21.07 -2.31
C LEU A 270 -1.63 19.68 -2.58
N GLY A 271 -2.31 18.62 -2.13
CA GLY A 271 -1.87 17.24 -2.35
C GLY A 271 -1.74 16.90 -3.83
N TYR A 272 -2.73 17.21 -4.65
CA TYR A 272 -2.71 16.87 -6.07
C TYR A 272 -1.79 17.77 -6.89
N LEU A 273 -1.88 19.11 -6.75
CA LEU A 273 -1.05 20.03 -7.52
C LEU A 273 0.42 19.94 -7.13
N GLY A 274 0.73 19.81 -5.83
CA GLY A 274 2.09 19.58 -5.36
C GLY A 274 2.67 18.27 -5.86
N ALA A 275 1.86 17.21 -5.90
CA ALA A 275 2.26 15.91 -6.47
C ALA A 275 2.49 16.00 -7.99
N ALA A 276 1.64 16.72 -8.73
CA ALA A 276 1.83 16.95 -10.16
C ALA A 276 3.18 17.64 -10.43
N ALA A 277 3.47 18.72 -9.70
CA ALA A 277 4.75 19.42 -9.80
C ALA A 277 5.93 18.51 -9.47
N ALA A 278 5.84 17.69 -8.41
CA ALA A 278 6.87 16.75 -8.03
C ALA A 278 7.15 15.71 -9.13
N VAL A 279 6.10 15.14 -9.74
CA VAL A 279 6.24 14.17 -10.85
C VAL A 279 6.91 14.84 -12.06
N LEU A 280 6.53 16.06 -12.42
CA LEU A 280 7.16 16.79 -13.53
C LEU A 280 8.64 17.09 -13.23
N ILE A 281 8.98 17.54 -12.01
CA ILE A 281 10.37 17.78 -11.62
C ILE A 281 11.16 16.48 -11.69
N MET A 282 10.60 15.36 -11.22
CA MET A 282 11.25 14.04 -11.29
C MET A 282 11.48 13.61 -12.72
N LEU A 283 10.49 13.79 -13.60
CA LEU A 283 10.54 13.40 -15.02
C LEU A 283 11.60 14.18 -15.80
N PHE A 284 11.66 15.50 -15.62
CA PHE A 284 12.59 16.36 -16.36
C PHE A 284 13.93 16.57 -15.68
N SER A 285 14.14 15.98 -14.50
CA SER A 285 15.43 16.06 -13.81
C SER A 285 16.53 15.36 -14.61
N LYS A 286 17.72 15.98 -14.60
CA LYS A 286 18.94 15.39 -15.14
C LYS A 286 19.91 14.92 -14.03
N GLN A 287 19.55 15.16 -12.78
CA GLN A 287 20.39 14.85 -11.63
C GLN A 287 19.69 13.86 -10.70
N PRO A 288 20.39 12.77 -10.30
CA PRO A 288 19.81 11.77 -9.40
C PRO A 288 19.25 12.35 -8.10
N ALA A 289 19.97 13.32 -7.50
CA ALA A 289 19.55 13.95 -6.25
C ALA A 289 18.20 14.66 -6.36
N ILE A 290 17.96 15.36 -7.49
CA ILE A 290 16.67 16.03 -7.74
C ILE A 290 15.55 15.02 -7.92
N ALA A 291 15.79 13.92 -8.66
CA ALA A 291 14.84 12.85 -8.86
C ALA A 291 14.45 12.19 -7.53
N ILE A 292 15.45 11.86 -6.68
CA ILE A 292 15.24 11.27 -5.35
C ILE A 292 14.41 12.20 -4.47
N PHE A 293 14.83 13.48 -4.36
CA PHE A 293 14.10 14.45 -3.56
C PHE A 293 12.66 14.64 -4.04
N SER A 294 12.47 14.73 -5.36
CA SER A 294 11.13 14.88 -5.95
C SER A 294 10.25 13.66 -5.71
N ALA A 295 10.79 12.43 -5.75
CA ALA A 295 10.06 11.22 -5.42
C ALA A 295 9.61 11.18 -3.95
N ILE A 296 10.50 11.54 -3.02
CA ILE A 296 10.20 11.63 -1.59
C ILE A 296 9.15 12.72 -1.34
N PHE A 297 9.33 13.90 -1.96
CA PHE A 297 8.40 15.02 -1.84
C PHE A 297 7.04 14.69 -2.46
N PHE A 298 7.01 13.99 -3.59
CA PHE A 298 5.78 13.46 -4.18
C PHE A 298 5.00 12.65 -3.14
N ASN A 299 5.64 11.65 -2.54
CA ASN A 299 4.94 10.79 -1.58
C ASN A 299 4.52 11.55 -0.31
N TYR A 300 5.33 12.50 0.16
CA TYR A 300 5.00 13.37 1.28
C TYR A 300 3.74 14.19 1.01
N ILE A 301 3.73 14.97 -0.09
CA ILE A 301 2.62 15.88 -0.38
C ILE A 301 1.35 15.13 -0.82
N TYR A 302 1.52 14.05 -1.59
CA TYR A 302 0.44 13.22 -2.06
C TYR A 302 -0.28 12.46 -0.95
N SER A 303 0.45 12.06 0.08
CA SER A 303 -0.09 11.31 1.22
C SER A 303 -1.07 12.13 2.07
N TYR A 304 -1.25 13.42 1.83
CA TYR A 304 -2.35 14.19 2.41
C TYR A 304 -3.72 13.85 1.81
N THR A 305 -3.77 13.34 0.58
CA THR A 305 -5.02 13.05 -0.13
C THR A 305 -5.79 11.90 0.51
N GLY A 306 -5.11 10.82 0.91
CA GLY A 306 -5.74 9.63 1.51
C GLY A 306 -6.52 9.95 2.79
N PRO A 307 -5.89 10.47 3.85
CA PRO A 307 -6.59 10.86 5.08
C PRO A 307 -7.70 11.87 4.85
N TYR A 308 -7.53 12.81 3.91
CA TYR A 308 -8.58 13.76 3.55
C TYR A 308 -9.81 13.05 2.97
N LEU A 309 -9.62 12.12 2.03
CA LEU A 309 -10.71 11.36 1.43
C LEU A 309 -11.46 10.51 2.47
N VAL A 310 -10.73 9.85 3.38
CA VAL A 310 -11.33 9.09 4.48
C VAL A 310 -12.13 10.01 5.40
N TRP A 311 -11.56 11.14 5.80
CA TRP A 311 -12.25 12.13 6.64
C TRP A 311 -13.51 12.67 5.96
N ARG A 312 -13.40 13.11 4.70
CA ARG A 312 -14.53 13.70 3.95
C ARG A 312 -15.63 12.69 3.70
N SER A 313 -15.28 11.45 3.40
CA SER A 313 -16.26 10.39 3.14
C SER A 313 -17.04 9.95 4.38
N SER A 314 -16.51 10.18 5.58
CA SER A 314 -17.11 9.81 6.86
C SER A 314 -17.99 10.91 7.46
N LEU A 315 -17.96 12.13 6.89
CA LEU A 315 -18.72 13.25 7.44
C LEU A 315 -20.24 13.03 7.33
N SER A 316 -20.94 13.31 8.43
CA SER A 316 -22.42 13.30 8.50
C SER A 316 -23.08 11.96 8.19
N LEU A 317 -22.34 10.85 8.37
CA LEU A 317 -22.87 9.50 8.18
C LEU A 317 -23.17 8.81 9.52
N SER A 318 -24.13 7.87 9.49
CA SER A 318 -24.33 6.93 10.59
C SER A 318 -23.22 5.89 10.65
N ASP A 319 -22.97 5.30 11.83
CA ASP A 319 -21.88 4.33 12.06
C ASP A 319 -21.90 3.18 11.03
N HIS A 320 -23.07 2.65 10.69
CA HIS A 320 -23.21 1.58 9.69
C HIS A 320 -22.78 2.01 8.27
N LEU A 321 -23.04 3.26 7.89
CA LEU A 321 -22.60 3.81 6.61
C LEU A 321 -21.10 4.10 6.61
N ILE A 322 -20.53 4.51 7.73
CA ILE A 322 -19.08 4.69 7.88
C ILE A 322 -18.34 3.38 7.62
N ASP A 323 -18.83 2.26 8.19
CA ASP A 323 -18.22 0.94 7.97
C ASP A 323 -18.31 0.51 6.49
N LEU A 324 -19.45 0.75 5.84
CA LEU A 324 -19.64 0.44 4.43
C LEU A 324 -18.72 1.27 3.55
N VAL A 325 -18.61 2.57 3.79
CA VAL A 325 -17.73 3.50 3.06
C VAL A 325 -16.27 3.10 3.27
N SER A 326 -15.85 2.82 4.49
CA SER A 326 -14.47 2.40 4.80
C SER A 326 -14.09 1.10 4.09
N SER A 327 -15.01 0.12 4.07
CA SER A 327 -14.83 -1.13 3.35
C SER A 327 -14.74 -0.90 1.83
N THR A 328 -15.60 -0.04 1.28
CA THR A 328 -15.59 0.30 -0.15
C THR A 328 -14.29 1.03 -0.54
N LEU A 329 -13.82 1.97 0.29
CA LEU A 329 -12.53 2.63 0.09
C LEU A 329 -11.37 1.62 0.09
N THR A 330 -11.35 0.68 1.04
CA THR A 330 -10.33 -0.38 1.10
C THR A 330 -10.36 -1.24 -0.17
N ILE A 331 -11.53 -1.65 -0.62
CA ILE A 331 -11.68 -2.41 -1.88
C ILE A 331 -11.17 -1.58 -3.07
N ALA A 332 -11.54 -0.31 -3.14
CA ALA A 332 -11.09 0.59 -4.20
C ALA A 332 -9.56 0.70 -4.26
N THR A 333 -8.88 0.80 -3.10
CA THR A 333 -7.41 0.85 -3.04
C THR A 333 -6.74 -0.44 -3.51
N ILE A 334 -7.31 -1.60 -3.17
CA ILE A 334 -6.78 -2.91 -3.58
C ILE A 334 -6.97 -3.14 -5.08
N ILE A 335 -8.17 -2.84 -5.59
CA ILE A 335 -8.50 -3.00 -7.01
C ILE A 335 -7.68 -2.04 -7.87
N SER A 336 -7.45 -0.80 -7.41
CA SER A 336 -6.61 0.16 -8.13
C SER A 336 -5.18 -0.34 -8.33
N ALA A 337 -4.60 -1.02 -7.35
CA ALA A 337 -3.28 -1.62 -7.47
C ALA A 337 -3.20 -2.64 -8.62
N PHE A 338 -4.23 -3.46 -8.79
CA PHE A 338 -4.28 -4.46 -9.85
C PHE A 338 -4.46 -3.83 -11.25
N PHE A 339 -5.29 -2.78 -11.36
CA PHE A 339 -5.52 -2.11 -12.63
C PHE A 339 -4.40 -1.13 -13.02
N ALA A 340 -3.57 -0.67 -12.09
CA ALA A 340 -2.53 0.31 -12.37
C ALA A 340 -1.58 -0.11 -13.51
N PRO A 341 -1.01 -1.32 -13.56
CA PRO A 341 -0.16 -1.74 -14.67
C PRO A 341 -0.87 -1.67 -16.02
N VAL A 342 -2.15 -2.08 -16.08
CA VAL A 342 -2.91 -2.08 -17.34
C VAL A 342 -3.16 -0.65 -17.82
N VAL A 343 -3.72 0.19 -16.94
CA VAL A 343 -4.09 1.57 -17.29
C VAL A 343 -2.86 2.38 -17.67
N TRP A 344 -1.80 2.31 -16.88
CA TRP A 344 -0.62 3.13 -17.10
C TRP A 344 0.24 2.64 -18.26
N ASN A 345 0.40 1.32 -18.49
CA ASN A 345 1.11 0.82 -19.66
C ASN A 345 0.34 1.09 -20.96
N TRP A 346 -1.00 1.04 -20.91
CA TRP A 346 -1.81 1.43 -22.06
C TRP A 346 -1.67 2.94 -22.35
N SER A 347 -1.83 3.80 -21.34
CA SER A 347 -1.68 5.25 -21.53
C SER A 347 -0.26 5.64 -21.97
N GLY A 348 0.76 4.93 -21.51
CA GLY A 348 2.16 5.16 -21.87
C GLY A 348 2.49 4.87 -23.33
N GLN A 349 1.60 4.20 -24.08
CA GLN A 349 1.76 4.04 -25.52
C GLN A 349 1.49 5.34 -26.30
N PHE A 350 0.82 6.30 -25.69
CA PHE A 350 0.47 7.58 -26.28
C PHE A 350 1.39 8.68 -25.75
N GLY A 351 2.26 9.21 -26.61
CA GLY A 351 3.19 10.30 -26.28
C GLY A 351 4.43 10.25 -27.16
N PHE A 352 5.35 11.18 -26.92
CA PHE A 352 6.57 11.35 -27.71
C PHE A 352 7.83 10.82 -27.05
N GLY A 353 7.74 10.43 -25.76
CA GLY A 353 8.84 9.86 -25.00
C GLY A 353 8.80 8.34 -24.91
N THR A 354 9.63 7.79 -24.05
CA THR A 354 9.58 6.37 -23.70
C THR A 354 8.28 6.04 -22.95
N LEU A 355 7.96 4.75 -22.86
CA LEU A 355 6.75 4.31 -22.12
C LEU A 355 6.73 4.86 -20.68
N VAL A 356 7.86 4.86 -20.00
CA VAL A 356 7.96 5.34 -18.61
C VAL A 356 7.71 6.84 -18.53
N GLU A 357 8.34 7.61 -19.42
CA GLU A 357 8.17 9.07 -19.47
C GLU A 357 6.74 9.47 -19.79
N ASN A 358 6.14 8.80 -20.80
CA ASN A 358 4.74 9.03 -21.17
C ASN A 358 3.80 8.73 -20.01
N VAL A 359 4.00 7.61 -19.28
CA VAL A 359 3.19 7.28 -18.10
C VAL A 359 3.28 8.37 -17.04
N LEU A 360 4.50 8.83 -16.70
CA LEU A 360 4.68 9.87 -15.68
C LEU A 360 4.08 11.20 -16.13
N LEU A 361 4.14 11.53 -17.41
CA LEU A 361 3.49 12.71 -17.96
C LEU A 361 1.96 12.61 -17.84
N TRP A 362 1.36 11.49 -18.22
CA TRP A 362 -0.07 11.26 -18.05
C TRP A 362 -0.51 11.32 -16.58
N ILE A 363 0.29 10.76 -15.67
CA ILE A 363 0.07 10.88 -14.23
C ILE A 363 0.08 12.34 -13.78
N ALA A 364 1.07 13.13 -14.20
CA ALA A 364 1.16 14.54 -13.85
C ALA A 364 -0.03 15.32 -14.38
N LEU A 365 -0.48 15.06 -15.61
CA LEU A 365 -1.67 15.68 -16.20
C LEU A 365 -2.94 15.31 -15.41
N CYS A 366 -3.15 14.02 -15.08
CA CYS A 366 -4.27 13.60 -14.28
C CYS A 366 -4.28 14.28 -12.90
N LEU A 367 -3.13 14.35 -12.23
CA LEU A 367 -2.99 15.06 -10.95
C LEU A 367 -3.31 16.55 -11.08
N GLY A 368 -2.85 17.20 -12.14
CA GLY A 368 -3.15 18.60 -12.45
C GLY A 368 -4.65 18.82 -12.64
N VAL A 369 -5.30 18.00 -13.46
CA VAL A 369 -6.75 18.09 -13.73
C VAL A 369 -7.55 17.88 -12.45
N ILE A 370 -7.24 16.85 -11.66
CA ILE A 370 -7.93 16.59 -10.39
C ILE A 370 -7.68 17.73 -9.40
N GLY A 371 -6.45 18.25 -9.34
CA GLY A 371 -6.09 19.36 -8.47
C GLY A 371 -6.84 20.66 -8.81
N ILE A 372 -6.94 21.01 -10.09
CA ILE A 372 -7.72 22.14 -10.58
C ILE A 372 -9.22 21.90 -10.34
N GLY A 373 -9.73 20.71 -10.66
CA GLY A 373 -11.12 20.33 -10.40
C GLY A 373 -11.50 20.47 -8.93
N SER A 374 -10.58 20.15 -8.01
CA SER A 374 -10.81 20.30 -6.56
C SER A 374 -10.94 21.77 -6.12
N LEU A 375 -10.33 22.72 -6.84
CA LEU A 375 -10.53 24.16 -6.62
C LEU A 375 -11.92 24.63 -7.04
N ILE A 376 -12.42 24.11 -8.16
CA ILE A 376 -13.73 24.46 -8.71
C ILE A 376 -14.84 23.89 -7.81
N TRP A 377 -14.71 22.62 -7.45
CA TRP A 377 -15.69 21.95 -6.57
C TRP A 377 -15.87 22.68 -5.23
N ARG A 378 -14.77 23.19 -4.68
CA ARG A 378 -14.80 23.97 -3.45
C ARG A 378 -15.63 25.26 -3.57
N LYS A 379 -15.60 25.97 -4.72
CA LYS A 379 -16.39 27.20 -4.92
C LYS A 379 -17.89 26.94 -4.87
N SER A 380 -18.33 25.73 -5.18
CA SER A 380 -19.73 25.31 -5.12
C SER A 380 -20.22 24.93 -3.71
N GLU A 381 -19.31 24.73 -2.74
CA GLU A 381 -19.63 24.37 -1.35
C GLU A 381 -19.56 25.56 -0.37
N THR A 382 -19.05 26.72 -0.78
CA THR A 382 -19.16 27.97 -0.02
C THR A 382 -20.47 28.64 -0.39
N PRO A 383 -21.41 28.84 0.58
CA PRO A 383 -22.67 29.55 0.33
C PRO A 383 -22.43 31.01 -0.06
#